data_a3395a49802076292f19eb153b77dbbe
#
_entry.id   a3395a49802076292f19eb153b77dbbe
#
_cell.length_a   1.000
_cell.length_b   1.000
_cell.length_c   1.000
_cell.angle_alpha   90.00
_cell.angle_beta   90.00
_cell.angle_gamma   90.00
#
_symmetry.space_group_name_H-M   'P 1'
#
loop_
_entity.id
_entity.type
_entity.pdbx_description
1 polymer ?
#
loop_
_entity_poly.entity_id
_entity_poly.type
_entity_poly.pdbx_seq_one_letter_code
_entity_poly.pdbx_strand_id
1 'polypeptide(L)'
;MENTQLGSVEIAIEKARSAALFRRPTKVFEDALAGGRNAIFALRGAFPIEGGVPIIAGGKIVGAIGASGGTAAQDGQVAKAGADAVK
;
A
#
# COMPACT_ATOMS: atom_id res chain seq x y z
N MET A 1 2.75 -8.51 21.74
CA MET A 1 1.54 -8.77 20.93
C MET A 1 0.84 -7.47 20.60
N GLU A 2 0.45 -6.69 21.59
CA GLU A 2 -0.23 -5.41 21.36
C GLU A 2 0.63 -4.43 20.57
N ASN A 3 1.93 -4.35 20.87
CA ASN A 3 2.84 -3.47 20.14
C ASN A 3 2.96 -3.86 18.67
N THR A 4 2.93 -5.17 18.38
CA THR A 4 2.97 -5.66 17.01
C THR A 4 1.71 -5.26 16.26
N GLN A 5 0.54 -5.35 16.92
CA GLN A 5 -0.73 -4.94 16.31
C GLN A 5 -0.77 -3.44 16.04
N LEU A 6 -0.27 -2.62 16.96
CA LEU A 6 -0.18 -1.19 16.75
C LEU A 6 0.75 -0.86 15.59
N GLY A 7 1.91 -1.51 15.52
CA GLY A 7 2.83 -1.34 14.42
C GLY A 7 2.20 -1.74 13.08
N SER A 8 1.43 -2.84 13.06
CA SER A 8 0.73 -3.26 11.85
C SER A 8 -0.32 -2.25 11.41
N VAL A 9 -1.05 -1.64 12.34
CA VAL A 9 -2.02 -0.60 12.00
C VAL A 9 -1.33 0.61 11.39
N GLU A 10 -0.25 1.07 11.98
CA GLU A 10 0.50 2.22 11.46
C GLU A 10 1.07 1.95 10.08
N ILE A 11 1.61 0.75 9.86
CA ILE A 11 2.14 0.35 8.56
C ILE A 11 1.02 0.30 7.52
N ALA A 12 -0.15 -0.23 7.89
CA ALA A 12 -1.30 -0.26 6.99
C ALA A 12 -1.72 1.15 6.58
N ILE A 13 -1.73 2.10 7.53
CA ILE A 13 -2.06 3.49 7.25
C ILE A 13 -1.03 4.11 6.29
N GLU A 14 0.26 3.87 6.52
CA GLU A 14 1.32 4.38 5.64
C GLU A 14 1.20 3.81 4.23
N LYS A 15 0.88 2.53 4.08
CA LYS A 15 0.63 1.92 2.78
C LYS A 15 -0.55 2.57 2.09
N ALA A 16 -1.65 2.80 2.80
CA ALA A 16 -2.82 3.47 2.24
C ALA A 16 -2.50 4.90 1.80
N ARG A 17 -1.77 5.65 2.64
CA ARG A 17 -1.36 7.02 2.29
C ARG A 17 -0.50 7.05 1.04
N SER A 18 0.46 6.15 0.93
CA SER A 18 1.33 6.04 -0.23
C SER A 18 0.51 5.77 -1.49
N ALA A 19 -0.40 4.80 -1.42
CA ALA A 19 -1.25 4.45 -2.56
C ALA A 19 -2.13 5.63 -2.99
N ALA A 20 -2.69 6.38 -2.04
CA ALA A 20 -3.51 7.55 -2.32
C ALA A 20 -2.67 8.69 -2.91
N LEU A 21 -1.52 8.97 -2.31
CA LEU A 21 -0.67 10.07 -2.72
C LEU A 21 -0.12 9.89 -4.14
N PHE A 22 0.36 8.70 -4.44
CA PHE A 22 0.98 8.39 -5.74
C PHE A 22 0.01 7.77 -6.73
N ARG A 23 -1.24 7.52 -6.34
CA ARG A 23 -2.33 6.98 -7.17
C ARG A 23 -1.95 5.66 -7.82
N ARG A 24 -1.29 4.78 -7.05
CA ARG A 24 -0.83 3.48 -7.54
C ARG A 24 -0.61 2.52 -6.38
N PRO A 25 -0.64 1.21 -6.62
CA PRO A 25 -0.31 0.24 -5.57
C PRO A 25 1.11 0.42 -5.07
N THR A 26 1.32 0.22 -3.78
CA THR A 26 2.66 0.32 -3.19
C THR A 26 3.62 -0.74 -3.72
N LYS A 27 3.09 -1.83 -4.28
CA LYS A 27 3.90 -2.85 -4.94
C LYS A 27 4.79 -2.27 -6.05
N VAL A 28 4.34 -1.21 -6.71
CA VAL A 28 5.13 -0.55 -7.75
C VAL A 28 6.46 -0.05 -7.17
N PHE A 29 6.42 0.52 -5.97
CA PHE A 29 7.64 1.00 -5.32
C PHE A 29 8.50 -0.14 -4.80
N GLU A 30 7.88 -1.20 -4.28
CA GLU A 30 8.60 -2.39 -3.83
C GLU A 30 9.38 -3.01 -5.00
N ASP A 31 8.72 -3.19 -6.14
CA ASP A 31 9.35 -3.77 -7.32
C ASP A 31 10.47 -2.88 -7.87
N ALA A 32 10.27 -1.56 -7.88
CA ALA A 32 11.28 -0.62 -8.34
C ALA A 32 12.52 -0.67 -7.44
N LEU A 33 12.33 -0.74 -6.12
CA LEU A 33 13.43 -0.82 -5.17
C LEU A 33 14.17 -2.15 -5.30
N ALA A 34 13.43 -3.25 -5.44
CA ALA A 34 14.02 -4.57 -5.67
C ALA A 34 14.84 -4.60 -6.96
N GLY A 35 14.46 -3.80 -7.96
CA GLY A 35 15.21 -3.64 -9.20
C GLY A 35 16.39 -2.68 -9.11
N GLY A 36 16.70 -2.15 -7.91
CA GLY A 36 17.86 -1.29 -7.69
C GLY A 36 17.58 0.20 -7.82
N ARG A 37 16.34 0.63 -7.94
CA ARG A 37 16.00 2.05 -8.09
C ARG A 37 15.99 2.77 -6.75
N ASN A 38 17.16 3.12 -6.25
CA ASN A 38 17.31 3.78 -4.96
C ASN A 38 16.66 5.18 -4.92
N ALA A 39 16.33 5.76 -6.06
CA ALA A 39 15.63 7.03 -6.13
C ALA A 39 14.26 7.00 -5.43
N ILE A 40 13.69 5.82 -5.21
CA ILE A 40 12.45 5.65 -4.45
C ILE A 40 12.57 6.28 -3.06
N PHE A 41 13.75 6.21 -2.43
CA PHE A 41 13.96 6.80 -1.11
C PHE A 41 13.83 8.34 -1.09
N ALA A 42 13.93 8.98 -2.24
CA ALA A 42 13.76 10.42 -2.35
C ALA A 42 12.28 10.83 -2.47
N LEU A 43 11.37 9.90 -2.70
CA LEU A 43 9.95 10.17 -2.84
C LEU A 43 9.29 10.21 -1.46
N ARG A 44 8.97 11.40 -0.99
CA ARG A 44 8.29 11.56 0.29
C ARG A 44 6.92 10.88 0.27
N GLY A 45 6.67 10.06 1.27
CA GLY A 45 5.41 9.36 1.41
C GLY A 45 5.32 8.06 0.63
N ALA A 46 6.30 7.72 -0.20
CA ALA A 46 6.32 6.43 -0.86
C ALA A 46 6.70 5.34 0.15
N PHE A 47 5.87 4.31 0.25
CA PHE A 47 6.10 3.19 1.15
C PHE A 47 6.37 1.96 0.29
N PRO A 48 7.63 1.52 0.13
CA PRO A 48 8.00 0.53 -0.88
C PRO A 48 7.77 -0.92 -0.44
N ILE A 49 6.58 -1.20 0.11
CA ILE A 49 6.19 -2.54 0.53
C ILE A 49 4.75 -2.77 0.07
N GLU A 50 4.51 -3.89 -0.58
CA GLU A 50 3.18 -4.26 -1.08
C GLU A 50 2.15 -4.28 0.04
N GLY A 51 0.92 -3.88 -0.26
CA GLY A 51 -0.19 -3.91 0.69
C GLY A 51 -1.02 -2.63 0.68
N GLY A 52 -0.64 -1.61 -0.07
CA GLY A 52 -1.44 -0.40 -0.28
C GLY A 52 -1.99 -0.38 -1.70
N VAL A 53 -3.29 -0.15 -1.84
CA VAL A 53 -3.97 -0.19 -3.13
C VAL A 53 -4.97 0.96 -3.20
N PRO A 54 -4.99 1.74 -4.30
CA PRO A 54 -6.02 2.77 -4.45
C PRO A 54 -7.39 2.14 -4.72
N ILE A 55 -8.44 2.80 -4.24
CA ILE A 55 -9.82 2.42 -4.50
C ILE A 55 -10.31 3.24 -5.68
N ILE A 56 -10.76 2.55 -6.72
CA ILE A 56 -11.23 3.19 -7.95
C ILE A 56 -12.71 2.95 -8.09
N ALA A 57 -13.49 4.04 -8.23
CA ALA A 57 -14.91 3.98 -8.47
C ALA A 57 -15.27 4.95 -9.58
N GLY A 58 -16.01 4.48 -10.59
CA GLY A 58 -16.38 5.32 -11.72
C GLY A 58 -15.18 5.87 -12.50
N GLY A 59 -14.08 5.15 -12.55
CA GLY A 59 -12.85 5.58 -13.22
C GLY A 59 -12.01 6.59 -12.45
N LYS A 60 -12.41 6.90 -11.21
CA LYS A 60 -11.68 7.87 -10.36
C LYS A 60 -11.18 7.21 -9.08
N ILE A 61 -10.04 7.68 -8.60
CA ILE A 61 -9.54 7.26 -7.30
C ILE A 61 -10.29 8.00 -6.22
N VAL A 62 -11.01 7.26 -5.38
CA VAL A 62 -11.84 7.82 -4.31
C VAL A 62 -11.26 7.57 -2.92
N GLY A 63 -10.18 6.80 -2.81
CA GLY A 63 -9.54 6.51 -1.54
C GLY A 63 -8.45 5.47 -1.73
N ALA A 64 -8.01 4.87 -0.64
CA ALA A 64 -7.02 3.81 -0.68
C ALA A 64 -7.18 2.88 0.52
N ILE A 65 -6.73 1.66 0.37
CA ILE A 65 -6.72 0.64 1.43
C ILE A 65 -5.27 0.23 1.68
N GLY A 66 -4.93 0.07 2.95
CA GLY A 66 -3.67 -0.52 3.36
C GLY A 66 -3.92 -1.74 4.22
N ALA A 67 -3.14 -2.79 4.01
CA ALA A 67 -3.18 -4.00 4.81
C ALA A 67 -1.78 -4.34 5.33
N SER A 68 -1.71 -4.84 6.55
CA SER A 68 -0.47 -5.24 7.19
C SER A 68 -0.76 -6.36 8.20
N GLY A 69 0.21 -7.21 8.45
CA GLY A 69 0.11 -8.30 9.42
C GLY A 69 0.40 -9.67 8.84
N GLY A 70 0.42 -9.81 7.51
CA GLY A 70 0.86 -11.01 6.83
C GLY A 70 2.16 -10.76 6.07
N THR A 71 2.42 -11.59 5.06
CA THR A 71 3.50 -11.30 4.13
C THR A 71 3.07 -10.12 3.24
N ALA A 72 4.04 -9.47 2.59
CA ALA A 72 3.73 -8.37 1.68
C ALA A 72 2.75 -8.81 0.58
N ALA A 73 2.96 -9.98 0.01
CA ALA A 73 2.07 -10.50 -1.03
C ALA A 73 0.65 -10.78 -0.49
N GLN A 74 0.53 -11.34 0.72
CA GLN A 74 -0.76 -11.56 1.36
C GLN A 74 -1.46 -10.24 1.65
N ASP A 75 -0.72 -9.26 2.15
CA ASP A 75 -1.25 -7.91 2.43
C ASP A 75 -1.77 -7.27 1.15
N GLY A 76 -1.07 -7.43 0.04
CA GLY A 76 -1.49 -6.94 -1.26
C GLY A 76 -2.79 -7.59 -1.73
N GLN A 77 -2.94 -8.91 -1.53
CA GLN A 77 -4.16 -9.62 -1.88
C GLN A 77 -5.35 -9.14 -1.06
N VAL A 78 -5.16 -8.95 0.24
CA VAL A 78 -6.22 -8.45 1.13
C VAL A 78 -6.64 -7.04 0.73
N ALA A 79 -5.67 -6.16 0.49
CA ALA A 79 -5.96 -4.78 0.10
C ALA A 79 -6.68 -4.73 -1.25
N LYS A 80 -6.24 -5.52 -2.22
CA LYS A 80 -6.87 -5.58 -3.54
C LYS A 80 -8.30 -6.09 -3.46
N ALA A 81 -8.53 -7.15 -2.66
CA ALA A 81 -9.88 -7.68 -2.48
C ALA A 81 -10.80 -6.63 -1.87
N GLY A 82 -10.33 -5.86 -0.89
CA GLY A 82 -11.09 -4.77 -0.29
C GLY A 82 -11.37 -3.65 -1.27
N ALA A 83 -10.38 -3.25 -2.07
CA ALA A 83 -10.54 -2.20 -3.06
C ALA A 83 -11.52 -2.62 -4.17
N ASP A 84 -11.45 -3.88 -4.62
CA ASP A 84 -12.32 -4.40 -5.67
C ASP A 84 -13.78 -4.54 -5.20
N ALA A 85 -14.01 -4.63 -3.90
CA ALA A 85 -15.35 -4.71 -3.33
C ALA A 85 -16.09 -3.36 -3.37
N VAL A 86 -15.37 -2.26 -3.51
CA VAL A 86 -15.94 -0.90 -3.60
C VAL A 86 -16.20 -0.58 -5.08
N LYS A 87 -17.46 -0.35 -5.40
CA LYS A 87 -17.81 -0.06 -6.80
C LYS A 87 -18.77 1.12 -6.92
#